data_743a844f48cf67d542f2b045eea6501c
#
_entry.id   743a844f48cf67d542f2b045eea6501c
#
_cell.length_a   1.000
_cell.length_b   1.000
_cell.length_c   1.000
_cell.angle_alpha   90.00
_cell.angle_beta   90.00
_cell.angle_gamma   90.00
#
_symmetry.space_group_name_H-M   'P 1'
#
loop_
_entity.id
_entity.type
_entity.pdbx_description
1 polymer ?
#
loop_
_entity_poly.entity_id
_entity_poly.type
_entity_poly.pdbx_seq_one_letter_code
_entity_poly.pdbx_strand_id
1 'polypeptide(L)'
;TDGNSTITTLEGSKTLCDIAKKQLSKATTNNINIICGDIDTTLPKTLKGIETVNLVFFDANHTKDATLRYYKMCKEKAAIGTIFVFDDIHWSKGMTEAWNEIKKDTDVATTIELYQLGILFFRRGCPKEHYKVLKI
;
A
#
# COMPACT_ATOMS: atom_id res chain seq x y z
N THR A 1 8.90 1.23 -15.49
CA THR A 1 8.23 2.55 -15.43
C THR A 1 8.63 3.35 -16.66
N ASP A 2 7.69 4.04 -17.25
CA ASP A 2 7.82 4.85 -18.48
C ASP A 2 8.62 6.17 -18.31
N GLY A 3 9.41 6.28 -17.25
CA GLY A 3 10.22 7.46 -16.93
C GLY A 3 9.47 8.62 -16.27
N ASN A 4 8.13 8.61 -16.28
CA ASN A 4 7.28 9.68 -15.71
C ASN A 4 6.70 9.33 -14.33
N SER A 5 6.87 8.08 -13.87
CA SER A 5 6.34 7.63 -12.58
C SER A 5 7.32 7.93 -11.45
N THR A 6 6.82 8.45 -10.33
CA THR A 6 7.59 8.65 -9.10
C THR A 6 7.26 7.55 -8.11
N ILE A 7 8.29 6.94 -7.51
CA ILE A 7 8.16 5.98 -6.43
C ILE A 7 8.58 6.67 -5.14
N THR A 8 7.75 6.61 -4.12
CA THR A 8 8.12 7.05 -2.77
C THR A 8 8.00 5.88 -1.82
N THR A 9 9.07 5.54 -1.13
CA THR A 9 9.10 4.51 -0.09
C THR A 9 9.35 5.14 1.27
N LEU A 10 8.62 4.66 2.27
CA LEU A 10 8.75 5.07 3.66
C LEU A 10 9.38 3.93 4.43
N GLU A 11 10.45 4.20 5.18
CA GLU A 11 11.18 3.18 5.94
C GLU A 11 11.52 3.74 7.34
N GLY A 12 11.12 2.99 8.37
CA GLY A 12 11.35 3.38 9.77
C GLY A 12 12.79 3.19 10.25
N SER A 13 13.47 2.19 9.72
CA SER A 13 14.85 1.87 10.10
C SER A 13 15.86 2.71 9.33
N LYS A 14 16.62 3.53 10.08
CA LYS A 14 17.71 4.31 9.46
C LYS A 14 18.72 3.43 8.73
N THR A 15 19.05 2.27 9.29
CA THR A 15 20.00 1.33 8.67
C THR A 15 19.48 0.81 7.33
N LEU A 16 18.20 0.43 7.25
CA LEU A 16 17.59 -0.02 6.00
C LEU A 16 17.47 1.12 4.99
N CYS A 17 17.16 2.34 5.43
CA CYS A 17 17.19 3.52 4.57
C CYS A 17 18.57 3.71 3.92
N ASP A 18 19.64 3.62 4.71
CA ASP A 18 21.00 3.84 4.21
C ASP A 18 21.43 2.74 3.22
N ILE A 19 21.03 1.49 3.49
CA ILE A 19 21.24 0.35 2.57
C ILE A 19 20.44 0.58 1.28
N ALA A 20 19.17 0.93 1.37
CA ALA A 20 18.31 1.17 0.22
C ALA A 20 18.85 2.32 -0.66
N LYS A 21 19.25 3.45 -0.06
CA LYS A 21 19.88 4.56 -0.76
C LYS A 21 21.13 4.14 -1.51
N LYS A 22 22.00 3.34 -0.86
CA LYS A 22 23.24 2.83 -1.48
C LYS A 22 22.94 1.88 -2.64
N GLN A 23 21.91 1.05 -2.55
CA GLN A 23 21.56 0.13 -3.63
C GLN A 23 20.90 0.89 -4.80
N LEU A 24 19.97 1.79 -4.50
CA LEU A 24 19.23 2.53 -5.51
C LEU A 24 20.09 3.60 -6.21
N SER A 25 21.15 4.12 -5.56
CA SER A 25 22.11 5.02 -6.23
C SER A 25 22.84 4.37 -7.40
N LYS A 26 22.85 3.05 -7.49
CA LYS A 26 23.40 2.30 -8.62
C LYS A 26 22.39 2.10 -9.77
N ALA A 27 21.12 2.38 -9.51
CA ALA A 27 20.08 2.31 -10.53
C ALA A 27 20.07 3.61 -11.34
N THR A 28 19.79 3.50 -12.63
CA THR A 28 19.76 4.65 -13.56
C THR A 28 18.48 5.49 -13.44
N THR A 29 17.63 5.24 -12.44
CA THR A 29 16.35 5.91 -12.27
C THR A 29 16.42 6.98 -11.18
N ASN A 30 16.16 8.23 -11.54
CA ASN A 30 16.14 9.37 -10.61
C ASN A 30 14.78 9.59 -9.92
N ASN A 31 13.82 8.67 -10.11
CA ASN A 31 12.43 8.87 -9.72
C ASN A 31 12.05 8.14 -8.43
N ILE A 32 13.02 7.78 -7.57
CA ILE A 32 12.79 7.05 -6.34
C ILE A 32 13.15 7.93 -5.14
N ASN A 33 12.16 8.20 -4.29
CA ASN A 33 12.30 8.94 -3.04
C ASN A 33 12.28 7.98 -1.85
N ILE A 34 13.33 8.00 -1.01
CA ILE A 34 13.36 7.25 0.24
C ILE A 34 13.20 8.24 1.39
N ILE A 35 12.10 8.13 2.13
CA ILE A 35 11.80 8.92 3.31
C ILE A 35 12.02 8.05 4.54
N CYS A 36 13.00 8.44 5.36
CA CYS A 36 13.37 7.72 6.57
C CYS A 36 12.66 8.32 7.77
N GLY A 37 12.00 7.49 8.55
CA GLY A 37 11.35 7.90 9.80
C GLY A 37 10.09 7.11 10.08
N ASP A 38 9.54 7.31 11.27
CA ASP A 38 8.29 6.67 11.69
C ASP A 38 7.17 6.93 10.69
N ILE A 39 6.51 5.87 10.25
CA ILE A 39 5.44 5.92 9.24
C ILE A 39 4.24 6.74 9.71
N ASP A 40 3.91 6.72 11.00
CA ASP A 40 2.82 7.54 11.55
C ASP A 40 3.08 9.03 11.39
N THR A 41 4.35 9.43 11.28
CA THR A 41 4.76 10.81 11.06
C THR A 41 5.01 11.12 9.58
N THR A 42 5.62 10.20 8.85
CA THR A 42 6.08 10.43 7.47
C THR A 42 4.96 10.26 6.45
N LEU A 43 4.07 9.27 6.64
CA LEU A 43 2.97 9.01 5.70
C LEU A 43 2.04 10.23 5.52
N PRO A 44 1.48 10.84 6.58
CA PRO A 44 0.59 11.98 6.39
C PRO A 44 1.29 13.19 5.78
N LYS A 45 2.59 13.40 6.05
CA LYS A 45 3.38 14.47 5.42
C LYS A 45 3.59 14.21 3.94
N THR A 46 3.90 12.97 3.57
CA THR A 46 4.10 12.55 2.19
C THR A 46 2.81 12.72 1.37
N LEU A 47 1.69 12.27 1.91
CA LEU A 47 0.39 12.36 1.23
C LEU A 47 -0.10 13.80 1.01
N LYS A 48 0.33 14.77 1.81
CA LYS A 48 0.01 16.19 1.58
C LYS A 48 0.56 16.73 0.26
N GLY A 49 1.71 16.20 -0.17
CA GLY A 49 2.35 16.59 -1.44
C GLY A 49 1.91 15.77 -2.65
N ILE A 50 1.00 14.80 -2.46
CA ILE A 50 0.52 13.90 -3.52
C ILE A 50 -0.95 14.22 -3.81
N GLU A 51 -1.26 14.48 -5.06
CA GLU A 51 -2.63 14.70 -5.51
C GLU A 51 -3.38 13.35 -5.64
N THR A 52 -2.77 12.39 -6.31
CA THR A 52 -3.35 11.07 -6.56
C THR A 52 -2.28 9.99 -6.48
N VAL A 53 -2.63 8.84 -5.91
CA VAL A 53 -1.80 7.64 -5.91
C VAL A 53 -2.32 6.64 -6.96
N ASN A 54 -1.40 6.01 -7.70
CA ASN A 54 -1.75 4.96 -8.66
C ASN A 54 -1.61 3.56 -8.05
N LEU A 55 -0.59 3.37 -7.20
CA LEU A 55 -0.32 2.13 -6.52
C LEU A 55 0.20 2.41 -5.11
N VAL A 56 -0.30 1.68 -4.12
CA VAL A 56 0.24 1.66 -2.75
C VAL A 56 0.51 0.22 -2.34
N PHE A 57 1.71 -0.04 -1.86
CA PHE A 57 2.10 -1.31 -1.24
C PHE A 57 2.20 -1.12 0.27
N PHE A 58 1.38 -1.84 1.04
CA PHE A 58 1.36 -1.80 2.50
C PHE A 58 2.13 -2.99 3.06
N ASP A 59 3.29 -2.72 3.62
CA ASP A 59 4.18 -3.69 4.26
C ASP A 59 4.78 -3.05 5.52
N ALA A 60 3.92 -2.67 6.46
CA ALA A 60 4.35 -2.00 7.67
C ALA A 60 3.39 -2.21 8.84
N ASN A 61 3.95 -2.26 10.06
CA ASN A 61 3.18 -2.26 11.31
C ASN A 61 2.05 -3.31 11.38
N HIS A 62 2.24 -4.51 10.96
CA HIS A 62 1.27 -5.62 10.83
C HIS A 62 0.28 -5.76 12.01
N THR A 63 -0.41 -4.65 12.33
CA THR A 63 -1.48 -4.58 13.33
C THR A 63 -2.75 -4.05 12.70
N LYS A 64 -3.90 -4.49 13.21
CA LYS A 64 -5.22 -4.08 12.70
C LYS A 64 -5.36 -2.55 12.62
N ASP A 65 -5.08 -1.88 13.73
CA ASP A 65 -5.33 -0.43 13.85
C ASP A 65 -4.42 0.39 12.93
N ALA A 66 -3.15 0.01 12.83
CA ALA A 66 -2.20 0.69 11.94
C ALA A 66 -2.59 0.48 10.47
N THR A 67 -2.89 -0.77 10.07
CA THR A 67 -3.30 -1.10 8.70
C THR A 67 -4.55 -0.33 8.28
N LEU A 68 -5.58 -0.29 9.12
CA LEU A 68 -6.80 0.47 8.84
C LEU A 68 -6.54 1.98 8.79
N ARG A 69 -5.69 2.50 9.66
CA ARG A 69 -5.31 3.92 9.66
C ARG A 69 -4.59 4.31 8.39
N TYR A 70 -3.58 3.54 7.97
CA TYR A 70 -2.83 3.81 6.75
C TYR A 70 -3.69 3.64 5.50
N TYR A 71 -4.54 2.61 5.47
CA TYR A 71 -5.53 2.43 4.41
C TYR A 71 -6.40 3.67 4.23
N LYS A 72 -7.00 4.19 5.31
CA LYS A 72 -7.87 5.37 5.27
C LYS A 72 -7.14 6.60 4.72
N MET A 73 -5.92 6.86 5.19
CA MET A 73 -5.13 7.99 4.72
C MET A 73 -4.81 7.89 3.22
N CYS A 74 -4.36 6.72 2.76
CA CYS A 74 -4.03 6.50 1.35
C CYS A 74 -5.28 6.52 0.46
N LYS A 75 -6.41 6.01 0.95
CA LYS A 75 -7.69 6.00 0.24
C LYS A 75 -8.15 7.41 -0.13
N GLU A 76 -7.89 8.43 0.70
CA GLU A 76 -8.22 9.83 0.39
C GLU A 76 -7.52 10.33 -0.89
N LYS A 77 -6.45 9.66 -1.30
CA LYS A 77 -5.67 9.97 -2.52
C LYS A 77 -5.91 8.97 -3.64
N ALA A 78 -6.80 8.01 -3.45
CA ALA A 78 -7.12 7.02 -4.46
C ALA A 78 -8.08 7.59 -5.51
N ALA A 79 -7.89 7.21 -6.75
CA ALA A 79 -8.75 7.50 -7.87
C ALA A 79 -9.23 6.20 -8.55
N ILE A 80 -10.08 6.30 -9.55
CA ILE A 80 -10.44 5.15 -10.38
C ILE A 80 -9.18 4.60 -11.04
N GLY A 81 -8.96 3.29 -10.89
CA GLY A 81 -7.77 2.62 -11.41
C GLY A 81 -6.62 2.53 -10.41
N THR A 82 -6.71 3.16 -9.24
CA THR A 82 -5.76 2.95 -8.15
C THR A 82 -5.78 1.50 -7.69
N ILE A 83 -4.60 0.97 -7.39
CA ILE A 83 -4.41 -0.39 -6.89
C ILE A 83 -3.74 -0.29 -5.51
N PHE A 84 -4.32 -0.98 -4.52
CA PHE A 84 -3.67 -1.18 -3.23
C PHE A 84 -3.29 -2.65 -3.07
N VAL A 85 -2.07 -2.88 -2.60
CA VAL A 85 -1.54 -4.21 -2.29
C VAL A 85 -1.18 -4.25 -0.80
N PHE A 86 -1.67 -5.25 -0.10
CA PHE A 86 -1.39 -5.47 1.32
C PHE A 86 -0.59 -6.76 1.46
N ASP A 87 0.55 -6.67 2.12
CA ASP A 87 1.29 -7.85 2.53
C ASP A 87 0.73 -8.40 3.85
N ASP A 88 1.00 -9.68 4.07
CA ASP A 88 0.73 -10.36 5.33
C ASP A 88 -0.72 -10.24 5.85
N ILE A 89 -1.72 -10.27 4.96
CA ILE A 89 -3.15 -10.16 5.33
C ILE A 89 -3.63 -11.27 6.28
N HIS A 90 -2.87 -12.35 6.42
CA HIS A 90 -3.13 -13.47 7.32
C HIS A 90 -2.06 -13.67 8.39
N TRP A 91 -1.11 -12.75 8.55
CA TRP A 91 -0.04 -12.81 9.56
C TRP A 91 -0.57 -12.98 10.99
N SER A 92 -1.70 -12.35 11.29
CA SER A 92 -2.36 -12.42 12.60
C SER A 92 -3.87 -12.35 12.45
N LYS A 93 -4.58 -12.67 13.55
CA LYS A 93 -6.04 -12.45 13.62
C LYS A 93 -6.40 -10.99 13.35
N GLY A 94 -5.62 -10.04 13.92
CA GLY A 94 -5.84 -8.61 13.70
C GLY A 94 -5.68 -8.20 12.22
N MET A 95 -4.67 -8.72 11.52
CA MET A 95 -4.48 -8.46 10.09
C MET A 95 -5.62 -9.04 9.25
N THR A 96 -6.06 -10.27 9.55
CA THR A 96 -7.22 -10.87 8.88
C THR A 96 -8.50 -10.06 9.12
N GLU A 97 -8.71 -9.53 10.32
CA GLU A 97 -9.84 -8.66 10.62
C GLU A 97 -9.75 -7.33 9.86
N ALA A 98 -8.56 -6.71 9.79
CA ALA A 98 -8.33 -5.49 9.02
C ALA A 98 -8.66 -5.70 7.54
N TRP A 99 -8.15 -6.77 6.93
CA TRP A 99 -8.44 -7.11 5.55
C TRP A 99 -9.94 -7.33 5.30
N ASN A 100 -10.62 -8.06 6.19
CA ASN A 100 -12.06 -8.29 6.09
C ASN A 100 -12.88 -6.99 6.25
N GLU A 101 -12.39 -6.01 7.00
CA GLU A 101 -13.01 -4.70 7.13
C GLU A 101 -12.79 -3.86 5.87
N ILE A 102 -11.58 -3.84 5.33
CA ILE A 102 -11.24 -3.15 4.07
C ILE A 102 -12.07 -3.67 2.90
N LYS A 103 -12.26 -4.98 2.79
CA LYS A 103 -13.12 -5.59 1.75
C LYS A 103 -14.57 -5.11 1.78
N LYS A 104 -15.09 -4.67 2.93
CA LYS A 104 -16.45 -4.15 3.07
C LYS A 104 -16.61 -2.71 2.61
N ASP A 105 -15.51 -1.98 2.44
CA ASP A 105 -15.55 -0.58 2.02
C ASP A 105 -16.26 -0.42 0.68
N THR A 106 -17.20 0.53 0.61
CA THR A 106 -18.07 0.74 -0.56
C THR A 106 -17.33 1.17 -1.81
N ASP A 107 -16.17 1.81 -1.66
CA ASP A 107 -15.35 2.27 -2.79
C ASP A 107 -14.45 1.16 -3.37
N VAL A 108 -14.32 0.05 -2.65
CA VAL A 108 -13.60 -1.14 -3.12
C VAL A 108 -14.53 -2.00 -3.97
N ALA A 109 -14.21 -2.14 -5.25
CA ALA A 109 -15.01 -2.92 -6.19
C ALA A 109 -14.52 -4.37 -6.30
N THR A 110 -13.23 -4.58 -6.45
CA THR A 110 -12.66 -5.92 -6.64
C THR A 110 -11.54 -6.17 -5.65
N THR A 111 -11.51 -7.36 -5.05
CA THR A 111 -10.38 -7.82 -4.25
C THR A 111 -9.92 -9.19 -4.69
N ILE A 112 -8.61 -9.43 -4.60
CA ILE A 112 -7.98 -10.71 -4.89
C ILE A 112 -7.12 -11.09 -3.68
N GLU A 113 -7.35 -12.27 -3.12
CA GLU A 113 -6.52 -12.87 -2.08
C GLU A 113 -5.55 -13.89 -2.70
N LEU A 114 -4.25 -13.66 -2.55
CA LEU A 114 -3.17 -14.54 -2.99
C LEU A 114 -2.39 -15.02 -1.76
N TYR A 115 -2.90 -16.02 -1.06
CA TYR A 115 -2.30 -16.60 0.16
C TYR A 115 -2.00 -15.55 1.24
N GLN A 116 -0.88 -14.82 1.18
CA GLN A 116 -0.50 -13.76 2.12
C GLN A 116 -0.81 -12.35 1.60
N LEU A 117 -0.95 -12.18 0.28
CA LEU A 117 -1.18 -10.88 -0.33
C LEU A 117 -2.67 -10.62 -0.56
N GLY A 118 -3.10 -9.41 -0.25
CA GLY A 118 -4.40 -8.88 -0.63
C GLY A 118 -4.24 -7.76 -1.65
N ILE A 119 -4.96 -7.83 -2.77
CA ILE A 119 -4.97 -6.77 -3.78
C ILE A 119 -6.38 -6.23 -3.88
N LEU A 120 -6.53 -4.91 -3.94
CA LEU A 120 -7.81 -4.28 -4.17
C LEU A 120 -7.75 -3.20 -5.26
N PHE A 121 -8.90 -3.00 -5.87
CA PHE A 121 -9.09 -2.07 -6.98
C PHE A 121 -10.26 -1.14 -6.69
N PHE A 122 -10.04 0.15 -6.95
CA PHE A 122 -11.07 1.17 -6.90
C PHE A 122 -11.69 1.34 -8.28
N ARG A 123 -12.99 1.00 -8.41
CA ARG A 123 -13.78 1.15 -9.65
C ARG A 123 -15.16 1.69 -9.30
N ARG A 124 -15.77 2.42 -10.21
CA ARG A 124 -17.17 2.85 -10.07
C ARG A 124 -18.08 2.04 -10.98
N GLY A 125 -19.31 1.81 -10.52
CA GLY A 125 -20.36 1.16 -11.34
C GLY A 125 -20.17 -0.34 -11.58
N CYS A 126 -19.22 -0.98 -10.88
CA CYS A 126 -19.05 -2.43 -10.94
C CYS A 126 -19.61 -3.08 -9.68
N PRO A 127 -20.21 -4.28 -9.78
CA PRO A 127 -20.56 -5.08 -8.61
C PRO A 127 -19.30 -5.41 -7.80
N LYS A 128 -19.47 -5.63 -6.48
CA LYS A 128 -18.36 -6.09 -5.65
C LYS A 128 -18.01 -7.54 -6.00
N GLU A 129 -16.73 -7.78 -6.21
CA GLU A 129 -16.19 -9.09 -6.53
C GLU A 129 -15.02 -9.42 -5.62
N HIS A 130 -15.03 -10.63 -5.05
CA HIS A 130 -13.98 -11.12 -4.17
C HIS A 130 -13.45 -12.44 -4.70
N TYR A 131 -12.21 -12.44 -5.15
CA TYR A 131 -11.52 -13.62 -5.64
C TYR A 131 -10.53 -14.12 -4.61
N LYS A 132 -10.50 -15.44 -4.41
CA LYS A 132 -9.50 -16.11 -3.58
C LYS A 132 -8.80 -17.17 -4.42
N VAL A 133 -7.51 -17.01 -4.60
CA VAL A 133 -6.67 -18.00 -5.28
C VAL A 133 -6.19 -18.99 -4.22
N LEU A 134 -6.69 -20.22 -4.29
CA LEU A 134 -6.26 -21.30 -3.42
C LEU A 134 -5.00 -21.95 -4.02
N LYS A 135 -4.03 -22.24 -3.16
CA LYS A 135 -2.90 -23.08 -3.55
C LYS A 135 -3.46 -24.48 -3.79
N ILE A 136 -3.32 -24.98 -5.00
CA ILE A 136 -3.56 -26.40 -5.36
C ILE A 136 -2.38 -27.22 -4.85
#